data_48100fa575d7567a3f17614fb5f25bac
#
_entry.id   48100fa575d7567a3f17614fb5f25bac
#
_cell.length_a   1.000
_cell.length_b   1.000
_cell.length_c   1.000
_cell.angle_alpha   90.00
_cell.angle_beta   90.00
_cell.angle_gamma   90.00
#
_symmetry.space_group_name_H-M   'P 1'
#
loop_
_entity.id
_entity.type
_entity.pdbx_description
1 polymer ?
#
loop_
_entity_poly.entity_id
_entity_poly.type
_entity_poly.pdbx_seq_one_letter_code
_entity_poly.pdbx_strand_id
1 'polypeptide(L)'
;MDRLDAENTTYAKIEYFGRKEQEMIDSAALKEAVINAIVHNDYSYGNSPIIELYSDRIEITSAGGLPQQLSKEDFFGGVTAPRNKELIRVFKDVDLIENIGSGILRILKVYDKDSFIFLDNFLRVSFKYRENPFEYDQEISQESYQKQLNETQNKIIVLIKQNPNITQKEMAKMLDMSREKVKYHIAVLKENNMIIREGSTKKGIWKILK
;
A
#
# COMPACT_ATOMS: atom_id res chain seq x y z
N MET A 1 -2.89 -12.65 -15.92
CA MET A 1 -2.87 -11.43 -15.07
C MET A 1 -3.73 -11.59 -13.81
N ASP A 2 -4.96 -12.05 -13.89
CA ASP A 2 -5.91 -12.12 -12.75
C ASP A 2 -5.32 -12.70 -11.45
N ARG A 3 -4.50 -13.77 -11.56
CA ARG A 3 -3.84 -14.35 -10.40
C ARG A 3 -2.75 -13.42 -9.81
N LEU A 4 -1.99 -12.74 -10.66
CA LEU A 4 -0.96 -11.79 -10.21
C LEU A 4 -1.61 -10.55 -9.58
N ASP A 5 -2.72 -10.09 -10.14
CA ASP A 5 -3.49 -8.98 -9.60
C ASP A 5 -4.12 -9.35 -8.24
N ALA A 6 -4.55 -10.61 -8.07
CA ALA A 6 -5.07 -11.10 -6.78
C ALA A 6 -4.00 -11.20 -5.67
N GLU A 7 -2.74 -11.48 -6.04
CA GLU A 7 -1.61 -11.54 -5.10
C GLU A 7 -0.99 -10.14 -4.85
N ASN A 8 -1.27 -9.17 -5.72
CA ASN A 8 -0.75 -7.81 -5.58
C ASN A 8 -1.59 -6.99 -4.59
N THR A 9 -1.20 -7.05 -3.33
CA THR A 9 -1.89 -6.35 -2.24
C THR A 9 -1.89 -4.84 -2.46
N THR A 10 -3.05 -4.21 -2.26
CA THR A 10 -3.17 -2.74 -2.26
C THR A 10 -3.27 -2.24 -0.83
N TYR A 11 -2.31 -1.45 -0.41
CA TYR A 11 -2.36 -0.71 0.85
C TYR A 11 -3.29 0.49 0.69
N ALA A 12 -4.15 0.74 1.67
CA ALA A 12 -5.11 1.83 1.60
C ALA A 12 -5.23 2.56 2.94
N LYS A 13 -5.36 3.89 2.86
CA LYS A 13 -5.64 4.77 4.00
C LYS A 13 -6.80 5.68 3.66
N ILE A 14 -7.78 5.74 4.55
CA ILE A 14 -8.91 6.68 4.42
C ILE A 14 -8.51 7.99 5.09
N GLU A 15 -8.49 9.08 4.34
CA GLU A 15 -8.24 10.43 4.81
C GLU A 15 -9.51 11.29 4.68
N TYR A 16 -9.52 12.47 5.31
CA TYR A 16 -10.69 13.36 5.31
C TYR A 16 -11.19 13.76 3.91
N PHE A 17 -10.27 13.89 2.94
CA PHE A 17 -10.57 14.28 1.55
C PHE A 17 -10.55 13.13 0.55
N GLY A 18 -10.47 11.86 1.00
CA GLY A 18 -10.48 10.71 0.10
C GLY A 18 -9.72 9.50 0.61
N ARG A 19 -9.57 8.53 -0.29
CA ARG A 19 -8.81 7.31 -0.06
C ARG A 19 -7.49 7.41 -0.81
N LYS A 20 -6.37 7.21 -0.10
CA LYS A 20 -5.07 7.00 -0.70
C LYS A 20 -4.78 5.52 -0.81
N GLU A 21 -4.27 5.10 -1.95
CA GLU A 21 -3.94 3.71 -2.24
C GLU A 21 -2.52 3.61 -2.78
N GLN A 22 -1.85 2.53 -2.44
CA GLN A 22 -0.57 2.14 -3.00
C GLN A 22 -0.53 0.63 -3.18
N GLU A 23 -0.28 0.20 -4.40
CA GLU A 23 -0.08 -1.21 -4.71
C GLU A 23 1.30 -1.67 -4.20
N MET A 24 1.37 -2.91 -3.73
CA MET A 24 2.62 -3.57 -3.31
C MET A 24 3.62 -3.64 -4.47
N ILE A 25 3.13 -3.88 -5.68
CA ILE A 25 3.87 -3.77 -6.94
C ILE A 25 3.08 -2.87 -7.89
N ASP A 26 3.77 -2.02 -8.63
CA ASP A 26 3.13 -1.20 -9.66
C ASP A 26 2.52 -2.10 -10.76
N SER A 27 1.20 -2.11 -10.88
CA SER A 27 0.48 -2.98 -11.81
C SER A 27 0.84 -2.74 -13.27
N ALA A 28 1.14 -1.49 -13.64
CA ALA A 28 1.54 -1.17 -15.01
C ALA A 28 2.94 -1.73 -15.33
N ALA A 29 3.89 -1.60 -14.39
CA ALA A 29 5.22 -2.16 -14.53
C ALA A 29 5.19 -3.70 -14.53
N LEU A 30 4.36 -4.31 -13.67
CA LEU A 30 4.17 -5.77 -13.62
C LEU A 30 3.61 -6.31 -14.94
N LYS A 31 2.53 -5.71 -15.45
CA LYS A 31 1.95 -6.06 -16.74
C LYS A 31 2.99 -5.98 -17.86
N GLU A 32 3.75 -4.90 -17.90
CA GLU A 32 4.78 -4.68 -18.91
C GLU A 32 5.89 -5.73 -18.84
N ALA A 33 6.38 -6.06 -17.64
CA ALA A 33 7.41 -7.08 -17.46
C ALA A 33 6.93 -8.49 -17.90
N VAL A 34 5.67 -8.84 -17.59
CA VAL A 34 5.07 -10.12 -18.03
C VAL A 34 4.96 -10.17 -19.55
N ILE A 35 4.45 -9.11 -20.18
CA ILE A 35 4.32 -9.03 -21.65
C ILE A 35 5.71 -9.14 -22.28
N ASN A 36 6.69 -8.39 -21.80
CA ASN A 36 8.05 -8.42 -22.31
C ASN A 36 8.68 -9.82 -22.16
N ALA A 37 8.47 -10.48 -21.03
CA ALA A 37 8.95 -11.85 -20.82
C ALA A 37 8.37 -12.81 -21.86
N ILE A 38 7.09 -12.68 -22.21
CA ILE A 38 6.43 -13.54 -23.20
C ILE A 38 6.92 -13.24 -24.63
N VAL A 39 6.92 -11.97 -25.05
CA VAL A 39 7.24 -11.61 -26.44
C VAL A 39 8.73 -11.70 -26.77
N HIS A 40 9.59 -11.61 -25.78
CA HIS A 40 11.04 -11.70 -25.95
C HIS A 40 11.63 -13.06 -25.55
N ASN A 41 10.81 -14.00 -25.05
CA ASN A 41 11.27 -15.33 -24.66
C ASN A 41 11.85 -16.10 -25.85
N ASP A 42 12.91 -16.83 -25.62
CA ASP A 42 13.44 -17.78 -26.58
C ASP A 42 12.74 -19.14 -26.42
N TYR A 43 11.85 -19.43 -27.33
CA TYR A 43 11.08 -20.69 -27.34
C TYR A 43 11.79 -21.83 -28.08
N SER A 44 13.01 -21.62 -28.61
CA SER A 44 13.71 -22.63 -29.42
C SER A 44 13.95 -23.94 -28.67
N TYR A 45 14.07 -23.87 -27.35
CA TYR A 45 14.28 -25.03 -26.47
C TYR A 45 13.03 -25.45 -25.70
N GLY A 46 11.86 -24.96 -26.08
CA GLY A 46 10.59 -25.29 -25.41
C GLY A 46 10.41 -24.65 -24.02
N ASN A 47 11.28 -23.73 -23.63
CA ASN A 47 11.18 -23.02 -22.35
C ASN A 47 10.06 -21.99 -22.38
N SER A 48 9.29 -21.91 -21.31
CA SER A 48 8.31 -20.83 -21.07
C SER A 48 8.87 -19.82 -20.09
N PRO A 49 8.40 -18.56 -20.11
CA PRO A 49 8.71 -17.62 -19.03
C PRO A 49 8.26 -18.15 -17.67
N ILE A 50 9.03 -17.88 -16.65
CA ILE A 50 8.77 -18.32 -15.28
C ILE A 50 8.47 -17.10 -14.44
N ILE A 51 7.40 -17.18 -13.64
CA ILE A 51 7.04 -16.14 -12.66
C ILE A 51 7.07 -16.78 -11.29
N GLU A 52 7.90 -16.22 -10.40
CA GLU A 52 8.13 -16.70 -9.04
C GLU A 52 7.74 -15.62 -8.04
N LEU A 53 6.88 -15.98 -7.08
CA LEU A 53 6.47 -15.10 -5.98
C LEU A 53 7.26 -15.50 -4.72
N TYR A 54 8.01 -14.55 -4.18
CA TYR A 54 8.73 -14.66 -2.93
C TYR A 54 8.03 -13.85 -1.84
N SER A 55 8.49 -13.95 -0.62
CA SER A 55 7.93 -13.18 0.51
C SER A 55 8.22 -11.68 0.44
N ASP A 56 9.24 -11.27 -0.32
CA ASP A 56 9.74 -9.90 -0.40
C ASP A 56 9.75 -9.31 -1.83
N ARG A 57 9.50 -10.13 -2.85
CA ARG A 57 9.59 -9.72 -4.25
C ARG A 57 8.87 -10.68 -5.20
N ILE A 58 8.67 -10.24 -6.42
CA ILE A 58 8.32 -11.09 -7.57
C ILE A 58 9.48 -11.12 -8.56
N GLU A 59 9.75 -12.28 -9.14
CA GLU A 59 10.72 -12.44 -10.22
C GLU A 59 10.05 -12.98 -11.47
N ILE A 60 10.39 -12.38 -12.61
CA ILE A 60 9.89 -12.78 -13.95
C ILE A 60 11.10 -13.05 -14.80
N THR A 61 11.29 -14.32 -15.17
CA THR A 61 12.46 -14.79 -15.92
C THR A 61 12.03 -15.27 -17.32
N SER A 62 12.66 -14.75 -18.37
CA SER A 62 12.51 -15.23 -19.74
C SER A 62 13.79 -15.86 -20.25
N ALA A 63 13.66 -16.90 -21.06
CA ALA A 63 14.80 -17.51 -21.75
C ALA A 63 15.33 -16.58 -22.86
N GLY A 64 16.64 -16.64 -23.08
CA GLY A 64 17.37 -15.79 -24.01
C GLY A 64 17.90 -14.54 -23.35
N GLY A 65 19.24 -14.38 -23.32
CA GLY A 65 19.90 -13.17 -22.87
C GLY A 65 19.63 -11.96 -23.79
N LEU A 66 20.28 -10.86 -23.56
CA LEU A 66 20.20 -9.69 -24.42
C LEU A 66 20.67 -10.05 -25.85
N PRO A 67 19.93 -9.68 -26.93
CA PRO A 67 20.39 -9.92 -28.31
C PRO A 67 21.78 -9.32 -28.56
N GLN A 68 22.63 -10.01 -29.31
CA GLN A 68 24.03 -9.59 -29.55
C GLN A 68 24.17 -8.18 -30.15
N GLN A 69 23.16 -7.73 -30.91
CA GLN A 69 23.13 -6.40 -31.52
C GLN A 69 22.56 -5.30 -30.62
N LEU A 70 22.21 -5.62 -29.36
CA LEU A 70 21.58 -4.68 -28.44
C LEU A 70 22.48 -4.53 -27.20
N SER A 71 23.00 -3.33 -26.96
CA SER A 71 23.71 -3.02 -25.73
C SER A 71 22.74 -2.83 -24.57
N LYS A 72 23.24 -2.88 -23.32
CA LYS A 72 22.42 -2.56 -22.14
C LYS A 72 21.95 -1.11 -22.17
N GLU A 73 22.76 -0.21 -22.69
CA GLU A 73 22.45 1.20 -22.86
C GLU A 73 21.28 1.38 -23.80
N ASP A 74 21.31 0.70 -24.96
CA ASP A 74 20.22 0.75 -25.93
C ASP A 74 18.93 0.15 -25.35
N PHE A 75 19.04 -0.99 -24.63
CA PHE A 75 17.91 -1.62 -23.95
C PHE A 75 17.24 -0.64 -22.97
N PHE A 76 18.01 0.02 -22.11
CA PHE A 76 17.48 1.02 -21.17
C PHE A 76 17.07 2.32 -21.87
N GLY A 77 17.57 2.57 -23.07
CA GLY A 77 17.09 3.64 -23.95
C GLY A 77 15.76 3.34 -24.64
N GLY A 78 15.22 2.15 -24.47
CA GLY A 78 13.96 1.73 -25.10
C GLY A 78 14.12 1.20 -26.53
N VAL A 79 15.36 0.94 -26.99
CA VAL A 79 15.59 0.26 -28.27
C VAL A 79 15.13 -1.19 -28.15
N THR A 80 14.37 -1.68 -29.11
CA THR A 80 13.80 -3.02 -29.09
C THR A 80 14.30 -3.88 -30.23
N ALA A 81 14.62 -5.13 -29.92
CA ALA A 81 14.95 -6.18 -30.88
C ALA A 81 14.11 -7.41 -30.56
N PRO A 82 12.82 -7.41 -30.96
CA PRO A 82 11.90 -8.46 -30.57
C PRO A 82 12.23 -9.81 -31.23
N ARG A 83 12.24 -10.88 -30.42
CA ARG A 83 12.41 -12.25 -30.90
C ARG A 83 11.16 -12.77 -31.61
N ASN A 84 10.00 -12.51 -31.04
CA ASN A 84 8.72 -13.07 -31.49
C ASN A 84 7.82 -11.99 -32.08
N LYS A 85 8.11 -11.57 -33.31
CA LYS A 85 7.35 -10.52 -34.01
C LYS A 85 5.87 -10.84 -34.16
N GLU A 86 5.53 -12.12 -34.35
CA GLU A 86 4.14 -12.56 -34.50
C GLU A 86 3.37 -12.43 -33.17
N LEU A 87 4.01 -12.76 -32.04
CA LEU A 87 3.38 -12.54 -30.74
C LEU A 87 3.12 -11.05 -30.45
N ILE A 88 4.06 -10.17 -30.83
CA ILE A 88 3.85 -8.73 -30.70
C ILE A 88 2.65 -8.28 -31.53
N ARG A 89 2.51 -8.81 -32.78
CA ARG A 89 1.37 -8.48 -33.61
C ARG A 89 0.05 -8.93 -32.99
N VAL A 90 -0.02 -10.18 -32.51
CA VAL A 90 -1.20 -10.69 -31.81
C VAL A 90 -1.53 -9.84 -30.57
N PHE A 91 -0.52 -9.47 -29.76
CA PHE A 91 -0.74 -8.68 -28.56
C PHE A 91 -1.19 -7.25 -28.86
N LYS A 92 -0.80 -6.70 -30.03
CA LYS A 92 -1.34 -5.42 -30.51
C LYS A 92 -2.80 -5.55 -30.95
N ASP A 93 -3.12 -6.63 -31.69
CA ASP A 93 -4.48 -6.87 -32.21
C ASP A 93 -5.51 -7.06 -31.07
N VAL A 94 -5.06 -7.44 -29.87
CA VAL A 94 -5.88 -7.57 -28.65
C VAL A 94 -5.65 -6.45 -27.62
N ASP A 95 -5.08 -5.34 -28.04
CA ASP A 95 -4.84 -4.12 -27.24
C ASP A 95 -4.02 -4.34 -25.95
N LEU A 96 -3.18 -5.39 -25.89
CA LEU A 96 -2.27 -5.64 -24.77
C LEU A 96 -0.99 -4.80 -24.85
N ILE A 97 -0.57 -4.42 -26.08
CA ILE A 97 0.59 -3.55 -26.36
C ILE A 97 0.12 -2.34 -27.15
N GLU A 98 0.32 -1.14 -26.61
CA GLU A 98 0.02 0.11 -27.30
C GLU A 98 1.17 0.58 -28.21
N ASN A 99 2.36 0.74 -27.62
CA ASN A 99 3.55 1.24 -28.32
C ASN A 99 4.77 0.35 -28.08
N ILE A 100 5.44 -0.06 -29.15
CA ILE A 100 6.68 -0.82 -29.07
C ILE A 100 7.80 0.12 -28.62
N GLY A 101 8.64 -0.33 -27.67
CA GLY A 101 9.81 0.41 -27.17
C GLY A 101 9.55 1.30 -25.95
N SER A 102 8.29 1.54 -25.58
CA SER A 102 7.97 2.32 -24.40
C SER A 102 7.96 1.52 -23.10
N GLY A 103 7.95 0.19 -23.19
CA GLY A 103 7.73 -0.70 -22.05
C GLY A 103 8.81 -0.62 -20.98
N ILE A 104 10.08 -0.72 -21.38
CA ILE A 104 11.21 -0.60 -20.45
C ILE A 104 11.23 0.79 -19.79
N LEU A 105 10.96 1.85 -20.56
CA LEU A 105 10.90 3.20 -20.03
C LEU A 105 9.73 3.39 -19.04
N ARG A 106 8.63 2.64 -19.23
CA ARG A 106 7.50 2.63 -18.30
C ARG A 106 7.87 1.97 -16.98
N ILE A 107 8.58 0.85 -17.00
CA ILE A 107 9.11 0.19 -15.79
C ILE A 107 10.10 1.11 -15.07
N LEU A 108 11.02 1.76 -15.82
CA LEU A 108 12.05 2.65 -15.27
C LEU A 108 11.50 3.95 -14.64
N LYS A 109 10.23 4.30 -14.83
CA LYS A 109 9.58 5.39 -14.08
C LYS A 109 9.37 5.07 -12.61
N VAL A 110 9.36 3.79 -12.26
CA VAL A 110 8.94 3.30 -10.94
C VAL A 110 10.02 2.45 -10.28
N TYR A 111 10.80 1.72 -11.08
CA TYR A 111 11.86 0.81 -10.64
C TYR A 111 13.20 1.18 -11.29
N ASP A 112 14.28 0.95 -10.56
CA ASP A 112 15.63 1.21 -11.03
C ASP A 112 16.12 0.14 -12.01
N LYS A 113 17.23 0.45 -12.72
CA LYS A 113 17.90 -0.46 -13.64
C LYS A 113 18.33 -1.77 -12.99
N ASP A 114 18.62 -1.75 -11.69
CA ASP A 114 19.03 -2.91 -10.88
C ASP A 114 17.92 -3.96 -10.77
N SER A 115 16.68 -3.60 -11.10
CA SER A 115 15.58 -4.57 -11.22
C SER A 115 15.74 -5.53 -12.40
N PHE A 116 16.63 -5.23 -13.35
CA PHE A 116 16.92 -6.04 -14.53
C PHE A 116 18.23 -6.82 -14.35
N ILE A 117 18.16 -8.11 -14.27
CA ILE A 117 19.28 -9.03 -14.08
C ILE A 117 19.57 -9.72 -15.41
N PHE A 118 20.66 -9.33 -16.04
CA PHE A 118 21.12 -9.90 -17.32
C PHE A 118 22.01 -11.12 -17.05
N LEU A 119 21.55 -12.27 -17.49
CA LEU A 119 22.29 -13.53 -17.46
C LEU A 119 22.63 -13.94 -18.91
N ASP A 120 23.60 -14.83 -19.10
CA ASP A 120 24.04 -15.22 -20.44
C ASP A 120 22.89 -15.71 -21.32
N ASN A 121 22.01 -16.54 -20.75
CA ASN A 121 20.91 -17.19 -21.46
C ASN A 121 19.51 -16.81 -20.93
N PHE A 122 19.42 -15.86 -20.01
CA PHE A 122 18.16 -15.44 -19.42
C PHE A 122 18.16 -13.94 -19.14
N LEU A 123 16.99 -13.36 -19.19
CA LEU A 123 16.74 -12.04 -18.62
C LEU A 123 15.71 -12.20 -17.50
N ARG A 124 16.05 -11.67 -16.32
CA ARG A 124 15.18 -11.66 -15.16
C ARG A 124 14.84 -10.22 -14.78
N VAL A 125 13.57 -9.99 -14.49
CA VAL A 125 13.09 -8.76 -13.86
C VAL A 125 12.67 -9.11 -12.43
N SER A 126 13.17 -8.36 -11.46
CA SER A 126 12.90 -8.56 -10.03
C SER A 126 12.31 -7.29 -9.44
N PHE A 127 11.05 -7.33 -9.03
CA PHE A 127 10.38 -6.21 -8.36
C PHE A 127 10.27 -6.51 -6.87
N LYS A 128 10.98 -5.75 -6.06
CA LYS A 128 10.82 -5.77 -4.62
C LYS A 128 9.45 -5.21 -4.25
N TYR A 129 8.82 -5.83 -3.25
CA TYR A 129 7.56 -5.33 -2.72
C TYR A 129 7.79 -3.98 -2.04
N ARG A 130 6.88 -3.05 -2.28
CA ARG A 130 6.84 -1.78 -1.57
C ARG A 130 6.37 -2.06 -0.15
N GLU A 131 7.03 -1.45 0.82
CA GLU A 131 6.54 -1.44 2.19
C GLU A 131 5.20 -0.69 2.26
N ASN A 132 4.40 -1.03 3.25
CA ASN A 132 3.15 -0.31 3.49
C ASN A 132 3.46 1.15 3.89
N PRO A 133 3.21 2.14 3.04
CA PRO A 133 3.58 3.53 3.33
C PRO A 133 2.72 4.14 4.45
N PHE A 134 1.64 3.44 4.82
CA PHE A 134 0.70 3.90 5.84
C PHE A 134 0.92 3.22 7.20
N GLU A 135 1.83 2.25 7.29
CA GLU A 135 2.09 1.49 8.52
C GLU A 135 2.75 2.37 9.59
N TYR A 136 3.77 3.11 9.20
CA TYR A 136 4.46 4.05 10.09
C TYR A 136 3.53 5.19 10.59
N ASP A 137 2.65 5.69 9.72
CA ASP A 137 1.64 6.66 10.10
C ASP A 137 0.59 6.06 11.05
N GLN A 138 0.32 4.75 10.95
CA GLN A 138 -0.60 4.07 11.87
C GLN A 138 0.04 3.88 13.25
N GLU A 139 1.32 3.52 13.34
CA GLU A 139 2.05 3.41 14.60
C GLU A 139 2.20 4.76 15.30
N ILE A 140 2.65 5.80 14.58
CA ILE A 140 2.73 7.16 15.14
C ILE A 140 1.34 7.69 15.50
N SER A 141 0.32 7.41 14.67
CA SER A 141 -1.04 7.80 14.96
C SER A 141 -1.57 7.08 16.21
N GLN A 142 -1.29 5.79 16.37
CA GLN A 142 -1.70 5.04 17.57
C GLN A 142 -0.96 5.50 18.84
N GLU A 143 0.35 5.72 18.78
CA GLU A 143 1.11 6.26 19.93
C GLU A 143 0.71 7.69 20.27
N SER A 144 0.55 8.56 19.27
CA SER A 144 0.10 9.93 19.49
C SER A 144 -1.37 9.98 19.94
N TYR A 145 -2.23 9.11 19.41
CA TYR A 145 -3.62 8.97 19.88
C TYR A 145 -3.68 8.43 21.32
N GLN A 146 -2.89 7.40 21.67
CA GLN A 146 -2.88 6.88 23.04
C GLN A 146 -2.33 7.89 24.03
N LYS A 147 -1.29 8.64 23.68
CA LYS A 147 -0.74 9.69 24.54
C LYS A 147 -1.72 10.87 24.70
N GLN A 148 -2.38 11.27 23.62
CA GLN A 148 -3.41 12.32 23.64
C GLN A 148 -4.70 11.85 24.30
N LEU A 149 -5.08 10.56 24.15
CA LEU A 149 -6.18 9.92 24.87
C LEU A 149 -5.94 9.97 26.37
N ASN A 150 -4.77 9.57 26.83
CA ASN A 150 -4.44 9.57 28.26
C ASN A 150 -4.49 10.97 28.86
N GLU A 151 -3.99 11.99 28.19
CA GLU A 151 -4.03 13.39 28.66
C GLU A 151 -5.47 13.93 28.70
N THR A 152 -6.26 13.70 27.67
CA THR A 152 -7.66 14.12 27.61
C THR A 152 -8.53 13.36 28.61
N GLN A 153 -8.30 12.07 28.80
CA GLN A 153 -8.97 11.25 29.80
C GLN A 153 -8.68 11.75 31.21
N ASN A 154 -7.43 12.07 31.50
CA ASN A 154 -7.05 12.66 32.79
C ASN A 154 -7.75 14.00 33.02
N LYS A 155 -7.81 14.87 32.00
CA LYS A 155 -8.56 16.16 32.10
C LYS A 155 -10.06 15.91 32.36
N ILE A 156 -10.67 14.92 31.71
CA ILE A 156 -12.08 14.55 31.93
C ILE A 156 -12.28 14.03 33.38
N ILE A 157 -11.38 13.19 33.88
CA ILE A 157 -11.43 12.69 35.27
C ILE A 157 -11.34 13.84 36.27
N VAL A 158 -10.44 14.80 36.02
CA VAL A 158 -10.30 16.01 36.88
C VAL A 158 -11.60 16.82 36.90
N LEU A 159 -12.22 17.03 35.71
CA LEU A 159 -13.50 17.74 35.64
C LEU A 159 -14.62 17.01 36.38
N ILE A 160 -14.67 15.69 36.29
CA ILE A 160 -15.62 14.86 37.03
C ILE A 160 -15.39 14.94 38.53
N LYS A 161 -14.11 14.94 39.01
CA LYS A 161 -13.77 15.14 40.40
C LYS A 161 -14.24 16.49 40.94
N GLN A 162 -14.08 17.54 40.15
CA GLN A 162 -14.50 18.90 40.51
C GLN A 162 -16.02 19.08 40.53
N ASN A 163 -16.70 18.48 39.55
CA ASN A 163 -18.15 18.53 39.42
C ASN A 163 -18.73 17.20 38.93
N PRO A 164 -19.18 16.31 39.83
CA PRO A 164 -19.77 15.02 39.43
C PRO A 164 -21.05 15.12 38.59
N ASN A 165 -21.67 16.29 38.56
CA ASN A 165 -22.88 16.51 37.74
C ASN A 165 -22.58 17.09 36.36
N ILE A 166 -21.30 17.31 36.03
CA ILE A 166 -20.87 17.96 34.79
C ILE A 166 -21.42 17.21 33.57
N THR A 167 -21.95 17.96 32.61
CA THR A 167 -22.48 17.42 31.35
C THR A 167 -21.38 17.28 30.31
N GLN A 168 -21.58 16.39 29.35
CA GLN A 168 -20.66 16.25 28.20
C GLN A 168 -20.51 17.55 27.41
N LYS A 169 -21.55 18.39 27.37
CA LYS A 169 -21.54 19.70 26.69
C LYS A 169 -20.63 20.69 27.42
N GLU A 170 -20.67 20.71 28.74
CA GLU A 170 -19.79 21.54 29.57
C GLU A 170 -18.34 21.07 29.49
N MET A 171 -18.08 19.75 29.56
CA MET A 171 -16.74 19.18 29.34
C MET A 171 -16.18 19.59 27.97
N ALA A 172 -16.99 19.51 26.91
CA ALA A 172 -16.59 19.90 25.57
C ALA A 172 -16.16 21.37 25.49
N LYS A 173 -16.94 22.25 26.14
CA LYS A 173 -16.64 23.69 26.22
C LYS A 173 -15.36 23.96 27.05
N MET A 174 -15.17 23.27 28.18
CA MET A 174 -14.01 23.48 29.07
C MET A 174 -12.71 22.92 28.49
N LEU A 175 -12.80 21.88 27.66
CA LEU A 175 -11.64 21.23 27.03
C LEU A 175 -11.37 21.72 25.61
N ASP A 176 -12.14 22.70 25.13
CA ASP A 176 -12.06 23.24 23.77
C ASP A 176 -12.08 22.16 22.68
N MET A 177 -13.03 21.23 22.79
CA MET A 177 -13.17 20.12 21.84
C MET A 177 -14.65 19.84 21.48
N SER A 178 -14.84 19.06 20.40
CA SER A 178 -16.18 18.67 19.99
C SER A 178 -16.85 17.74 21.00
N ARG A 179 -18.18 17.79 21.06
CA ARG A 179 -18.95 16.90 21.96
C ARG A 179 -18.78 15.42 21.60
N GLU A 180 -18.59 15.12 20.32
CA GLU A 180 -18.33 13.77 19.81
C GLU A 180 -17.00 13.23 20.36
N LYS A 181 -15.95 14.04 20.37
CA LYS A 181 -14.67 13.67 20.98
C LYS A 181 -14.80 13.37 22.48
N VAL A 182 -15.48 14.23 23.22
CA VAL A 182 -15.74 13.99 24.65
C VAL A 182 -16.53 12.70 24.86
N LYS A 183 -17.59 12.47 24.05
CA LYS A 183 -18.39 11.24 24.09
C LYS A 183 -17.53 9.99 23.87
N TYR A 184 -16.59 10.04 22.92
CA TYR A 184 -15.66 8.95 22.65
C TYR A 184 -14.75 8.67 23.86
N HIS A 185 -14.09 9.67 24.41
CA HIS A 185 -13.23 9.50 25.58
C HIS A 185 -13.98 8.97 26.82
N ILE A 186 -15.20 9.43 27.02
CA ILE A 186 -16.07 8.92 28.08
C ILE A 186 -16.43 7.44 27.85
N ALA A 187 -16.67 7.02 26.60
CA ALA A 187 -16.94 5.61 26.28
C ALA A 187 -15.73 4.74 26.64
N VAL A 188 -14.53 5.15 26.24
CA VAL A 188 -13.27 4.45 26.58
C VAL A 188 -13.04 4.38 28.09
N LEU A 189 -13.27 5.48 28.83
CA LEU A 189 -13.16 5.48 30.28
C LEU A 189 -14.16 4.54 30.98
N LYS A 190 -15.37 4.37 30.41
CA LYS A 190 -16.38 3.42 30.89
C LYS A 190 -15.99 1.98 30.60
N GLU A 191 -15.54 1.68 29.37
CA GLU A 191 -15.07 0.34 28.98
C GLU A 191 -13.91 -0.13 29.86
N ASN A 192 -13.03 0.79 30.25
CA ASN A 192 -11.93 0.50 31.16
C ASN A 192 -12.33 0.51 32.65
N ASN A 193 -13.61 0.57 32.96
CA ASN A 193 -14.14 0.61 34.33
C ASN A 193 -13.52 1.72 35.22
N MET A 194 -13.14 2.84 34.64
CA MET A 194 -12.58 3.97 35.37
C MET A 194 -13.65 4.93 35.90
N ILE A 195 -14.73 5.08 35.14
CA ILE A 195 -15.87 5.92 35.52
C ILE A 195 -17.19 5.23 35.23
N ILE A 196 -18.21 5.54 36.02
CA ILE A 196 -19.59 5.13 35.78
C ILE A 196 -20.52 6.34 35.94
N ARG A 197 -21.65 6.31 35.29
CA ARG A 197 -22.68 7.32 35.48
C ARG A 197 -23.92 6.66 36.10
N GLU A 198 -24.26 7.02 37.30
CA GLU A 198 -25.44 6.54 38.00
C GLU A 198 -26.60 7.53 37.83
N GLY A 199 -27.81 6.98 37.57
CA GLY A 199 -29.04 7.77 37.38
C GLY A 199 -29.41 8.02 35.93
N SER A 200 -30.38 8.91 35.70
CA SER A 200 -30.92 9.18 34.37
C SER A 200 -29.97 10.04 33.52
N THR A 201 -30.18 10.02 32.20
CA THR A 201 -29.38 10.81 31.23
C THR A 201 -29.34 12.32 31.54
N LYS A 202 -30.39 12.86 32.20
CA LYS A 202 -30.49 14.29 32.54
C LYS A 202 -30.05 14.64 33.96
N LYS A 203 -30.14 13.68 34.92
CA LYS A 203 -29.85 13.90 36.36
C LYS A 203 -28.83 12.90 36.91
N GLY A 204 -28.08 12.19 36.07
CA GLY A 204 -27.11 11.21 36.51
C GLY A 204 -25.81 11.86 36.98
N ILE A 205 -25.17 11.22 37.97
CA ILE A 205 -23.95 11.62 38.63
C ILE A 205 -22.82 10.73 38.16
N TRP A 206 -21.68 11.32 37.85
CA TRP A 206 -20.48 10.58 37.53
C TRP A 206 -19.79 10.08 38.80
N LYS A 207 -19.40 8.81 38.81
CA LYS A 207 -18.55 8.23 39.84
C LYS A 207 -17.25 7.74 39.23
N ILE A 208 -16.15 7.97 39.89
CA ILE A 208 -14.85 7.43 39.56
C ILE A 208 -14.67 6.15 40.35
N LEU A 209 -14.30 5.06 39.65
CA LEU A 209 -14.19 3.72 40.23
C LEU A 209 -12.75 3.35 40.64
N LYS A 210 -11.75 4.04 40.08
CA LYS A 210 -10.32 3.85 40.40
C LYS A 210 -9.57 5.18 40.44
#